data_fbb114ca2a5a6afdc9af4eb9f5d63bec
#
_entry.id   fbb114ca2a5a6afdc9af4eb9f5d63bec
#
_cell.length_a   1.000
_cell.length_b   1.000
_cell.length_c   1.000
_cell.angle_alpha   90.00
_cell.angle_beta   90.00
_cell.angle_gamma   90.00
#
_symmetry.space_group_name_H-M   'P 1'
#
loop_
_entity.id
_entity.type
_entity.pdbx_description
1 polymer ?
#
loop_
_entity_poly.entity_id
_entity_poly.type
_entity_poly.pdbx_seq_one_letter_code
_entity_poly.pdbx_strand_id
1 'polypeptide(L)'
;MRISALLLLICLLLPFVFACGDTPAENTTESTTVPIPIEIKDYVSMLKLDMTSDTLKQEVTVRSFVDGDTTHFHVPESVVSGGVLKARYLAINTPESTGKIEEYGKAASNFTRSKLENADAIMIESDDGKWNVDSTGGRYLVWVWYKPKGESEYRNLNLEILQNGLAIASSTANNRYGTTCMAALDQAKAQKLNVYSGERDPDFYYGDAVELTLKELRSNPEAYNGKKVAFEGIISSDNSNSITVEEYDADTDMYYGISVYYGFSLSGAGLDIISVGNRSRIVGTVQYYEAGGIYQVSGLSYNMMRPDDPSNLKKISDGHTPAYRETSAATFASEVTLDGEEGSITAKYAELALATTISMKWLTVKEVESVGKEGTSSYGEMTLICTADDGTEIRLRTEAMNDSEGKLVTPDDLLGKNIDIRGIVDYYAGNYQIKVFSYKHILFNN
;
A
#
# COMPACT_ATOMS: atom_id res chain seq x y z
N MET A 1 -0.50 -12.96 67.40
CA MET A 1 0.35 -13.80 68.31
C MET A 1 1.40 -14.49 67.43
N ARG A 2 2.68 -14.20 67.78
CA ARG A 2 3.91 -14.96 67.47
C ARG A 2 4.39 -14.92 66.00
N ILE A 3 5.67 -14.63 65.64
CA ILE A 3 6.90 -14.11 66.24
C ILE A 3 7.93 -14.31 65.10
N SER A 4 8.77 -13.31 64.96
CA SER A 4 9.93 -13.15 64.08
C SER A 4 10.95 -14.29 64.17
N ALA A 5 11.73 -14.47 63.11
CA ALA A 5 13.12 -14.91 63.18
C ALA A 5 13.97 -14.25 62.11
N LEU A 6 14.82 -13.37 62.58
CA LEU A 6 15.94 -12.70 61.92
C LEU A 6 17.15 -13.61 61.99
N LEU A 7 17.79 -13.94 60.88
CA LEU A 7 19.06 -14.66 60.90
C LEU A 7 20.14 -13.75 60.32
N LEU A 8 21.01 -13.32 61.21
CA LEU A 8 22.23 -12.57 61.00
C LEU A 8 23.35 -13.54 60.60
N LEU A 9 23.97 -13.37 59.45
CA LEU A 9 25.17 -14.13 59.06
C LEU A 9 26.40 -13.22 59.15
N ILE A 10 27.29 -13.53 60.05
CA ILE A 10 28.56 -12.85 60.32
C ILE A 10 29.61 -13.39 59.34
N CYS A 11 30.21 -12.51 58.53
CA CYS A 11 31.39 -12.81 57.70
C CYS A 11 32.68 -12.63 58.53
N LEU A 12 33.39 -13.71 58.71
CA LEU A 12 34.76 -13.73 59.26
C LEU A 12 35.76 -13.25 58.18
N LEU A 13 36.49 -12.21 58.52
CA LEU A 13 37.69 -11.74 57.78
C LEU A 13 38.94 -12.49 58.24
N LEU A 14 39.58 -13.20 57.35
CA LEU A 14 40.93 -13.71 57.52
C LEU A 14 41.90 -12.95 56.63
N PRO A 15 43.01 -12.44 57.10
CA PRO A 15 44.03 -11.85 56.27
C PRO A 15 45.00 -12.88 55.77
N PHE A 16 45.13 -12.99 54.41
CA PHE A 16 46.24 -13.69 53.81
C PHE A 16 47.35 -12.70 53.44
N VAL A 17 48.49 -12.91 54.05
CA VAL A 17 49.73 -12.25 53.69
C VAL A 17 50.36 -13.05 52.53
N PHE A 18 50.61 -12.41 51.43
CA PHE A 18 51.43 -12.95 50.35
C PHE A 18 52.66 -12.10 50.13
N ALA A 19 53.76 -12.83 50.07
CA ALA A 19 55.11 -12.33 49.83
C ALA A 19 55.29 -11.85 48.39
N CYS A 20 56.15 -10.82 48.26
CA CYS A 20 56.66 -10.29 47.00
C CYS A 20 57.32 -11.35 46.14
N GLY A 21 56.94 -11.39 44.86
CA GLY A 21 57.71 -11.97 43.77
C GLY A 21 57.63 -10.98 42.62
N ASP A 22 58.76 -10.37 42.28
CA ASP A 22 58.91 -9.46 41.14
C ASP A 22 58.71 -10.18 39.84
N THR A 23 57.65 -9.81 39.08
CA THR A 23 57.50 -10.10 37.66
C THR A 23 57.43 -8.78 36.90
N PRO A 24 58.09 -8.68 35.72
CA PRO A 24 58.15 -7.41 34.99
C PRO A 24 56.77 -7.00 34.46
N ALA A 25 56.41 -5.74 34.65
CA ALA A 25 55.21 -5.14 34.09
C ALA A 25 55.29 -5.21 32.54
N GLU A 26 54.43 -5.99 31.92
CA GLU A 26 54.07 -5.81 30.51
C GLU A 26 53.30 -4.51 30.38
N ASN A 27 53.92 -3.52 29.75
CA ASN A 27 53.26 -2.31 29.30
C ASN A 27 52.32 -2.66 28.15
N THR A 28 51.09 -3.04 28.43
CA THR A 28 50.00 -3.00 27.46
C THR A 28 49.63 -1.54 27.23
N THR A 29 50.30 -0.91 26.26
CA THR A 29 49.83 0.32 25.64
C THR A 29 48.49 -0.02 24.97
N GLU A 30 47.36 0.28 25.63
CA GLU A 30 46.10 0.41 24.94
C GLU A 30 46.27 1.48 23.85
N SER A 31 46.41 1.01 22.62
CA SER A 31 46.35 1.87 21.45
C SER A 31 44.91 2.39 21.35
N THR A 32 44.65 3.54 21.96
CA THR A 32 43.49 4.35 21.65
C THR A 32 43.62 4.83 20.20
N THR A 33 43.20 3.96 19.26
CA THR A 33 42.98 4.41 17.89
C THR A 33 41.85 5.44 17.93
N VAL A 34 42.23 6.72 17.91
CA VAL A 34 41.26 7.80 17.64
C VAL A 34 40.61 7.47 16.31
N PRO A 35 39.26 7.34 16.24
CA PRO A 35 38.58 7.06 14.98
C PRO A 35 38.97 8.16 13.98
N ILE A 36 39.54 7.76 12.86
CA ILE A 36 39.81 8.71 11.76
C ILE A 36 38.44 9.25 11.34
N PRO A 37 38.22 10.57 11.33
CA PRO A 37 36.97 11.14 10.90
C PRO A 37 36.65 10.65 9.47
N ILE A 38 35.50 10.01 9.28
CA ILE A 38 35.06 9.62 7.96
C ILE A 38 34.77 10.91 7.20
N GLU A 39 35.49 11.14 6.10
CA GLU A 39 35.20 12.25 5.19
C GLU A 39 33.84 12.01 4.53
N ILE A 40 32.84 12.83 4.88
CA ILE A 40 31.48 12.73 4.32
C ILE A 40 31.46 13.37 2.95
N LYS A 41 31.16 12.59 1.91
CA LYS A 41 31.05 13.04 0.52
C LYS A 41 29.58 13.14 0.09
N ASP A 42 29.24 14.20 -0.61
CA ASP A 42 27.94 14.30 -1.28
C ASP A 42 28.03 13.70 -2.69
N TYR A 43 27.85 12.39 -2.79
CA TYR A 43 27.90 11.67 -4.06
C TYR A 43 26.82 12.14 -5.04
N VAL A 44 25.68 12.62 -4.53
CA VAL A 44 24.57 13.12 -5.37
C VAL A 44 24.98 14.39 -6.08
N SER A 45 25.67 15.31 -5.42
CA SER A 45 26.16 16.55 -6.04
C SER A 45 27.30 16.30 -7.05
N MET A 46 28.05 15.20 -6.85
CA MET A 46 29.16 14.81 -7.73
C MET A 46 28.68 14.12 -9.02
N LEU A 47 27.54 13.43 -8.97
CA LEU A 47 27.00 12.73 -10.14
C LEU A 47 26.14 13.69 -10.98
N LYS A 48 26.43 13.78 -12.28
CA LYS A 48 25.72 14.66 -13.22
C LYS A 48 25.00 13.86 -14.29
N LEU A 49 23.79 14.31 -14.63
CA LEU A 49 23.05 13.76 -15.74
C LEU A 49 23.73 14.15 -17.07
N ASP A 50 24.20 13.17 -17.79
CA ASP A 50 24.78 13.36 -19.12
C ASP A 50 23.69 13.29 -20.21
N MET A 51 23.23 14.46 -20.68
CA MET A 51 22.23 14.57 -21.72
C MET A 51 22.71 14.12 -23.10
N THR A 52 24.03 13.91 -23.26
CA THR A 52 24.65 13.51 -24.54
C THR A 52 24.90 12.00 -24.63
N SER A 53 24.73 11.27 -23.53
CA SER A 53 24.91 9.82 -23.51
C SER A 53 23.86 9.10 -24.36
N ASP A 54 24.16 7.87 -24.75
CA ASP A 54 23.34 6.98 -25.58
C ASP A 54 22.15 6.34 -24.86
N THR A 55 21.94 6.66 -23.56
CA THR A 55 20.79 6.21 -22.79
C THR A 55 19.51 6.91 -23.23
N LEU A 56 18.38 6.22 -23.13
CA LEU A 56 17.07 6.84 -23.34
C LEU A 56 16.75 7.76 -22.16
N LYS A 57 16.20 8.93 -22.47
CA LYS A 57 15.78 9.93 -21.47
C LYS A 57 14.39 10.44 -21.83
N GLN A 58 13.53 10.55 -20.82
CA GLN A 58 12.17 11.06 -20.98
C GLN A 58 11.83 11.98 -19.82
N GLU A 59 11.42 13.20 -20.11
CA GLU A 59 10.81 14.09 -19.13
C GLU A 59 9.40 13.58 -18.79
N VAL A 60 9.05 13.57 -17.52
CA VAL A 60 7.83 12.94 -17.00
C VAL A 60 7.17 13.77 -15.91
N THR A 61 5.90 13.46 -15.62
CA THR A 61 5.20 13.94 -14.43
C THR A 61 4.72 12.78 -13.59
N VAL A 62 4.62 12.96 -12.28
CA VAL A 62 4.13 11.92 -11.37
C VAL A 62 2.64 11.68 -11.62
N ARG A 63 2.26 10.42 -11.75
CA ARG A 63 0.86 9.97 -11.71
C ARG A 63 0.47 9.52 -10.31
N SER A 64 1.26 8.63 -9.70
CA SER A 64 1.05 8.15 -8.33
C SER A 64 2.33 7.60 -7.74
N PHE A 65 2.49 7.76 -6.43
CA PHE A 65 3.54 7.11 -5.67
C PHE A 65 3.05 5.72 -5.22
N VAL A 66 3.95 4.74 -5.20
CA VAL A 66 3.66 3.40 -4.70
C VAL A 66 4.43 3.16 -3.41
N ASP A 67 5.78 3.27 -3.47
CA ASP A 67 6.69 3.18 -2.33
C ASP A 67 7.98 3.97 -2.60
N GLY A 68 9.03 3.73 -1.82
CA GLY A 68 10.27 4.50 -1.91
C GLY A 68 11.03 4.35 -3.22
N ASP A 69 10.89 3.21 -3.91
CA ASP A 69 11.60 2.89 -5.16
C ASP A 69 10.68 2.55 -6.34
N THR A 70 9.41 2.84 -6.19
CA THR A 70 8.40 2.59 -7.23
C THR A 70 7.45 3.78 -7.36
N THR A 71 7.41 4.38 -8.56
CA THR A 71 6.52 5.51 -8.89
C THR A 71 5.92 5.29 -10.27
N HIS A 72 4.66 5.64 -10.46
CA HIS A 72 4.04 5.65 -11.76
C HIS A 72 4.14 7.06 -12.36
N PHE A 73 4.59 7.15 -13.60
CA PHE A 73 4.76 8.40 -14.33
C PHE A 73 3.85 8.49 -15.54
N HIS A 74 3.40 9.69 -15.87
CA HIS A 74 2.84 9.99 -17.18
C HIS A 74 3.97 10.14 -18.19
N VAL A 75 3.85 9.43 -19.29
CA VAL A 75 4.79 9.44 -20.44
C VAL A 75 4.01 9.57 -21.74
N PRO A 76 4.64 10.01 -22.84
CA PRO A 76 4.03 9.92 -24.17
C PRO A 76 3.69 8.47 -24.56
N GLU A 77 2.60 8.26 -25.29
CA GLU A 77 2.20 6.93 -25.80
C GLU A 77 3.28 6.28 -26.70
N SER A 78 4.15 7.09 -27.28
CA SER A 78 5.32 6.61 -28.04
C SER A 78 6.38 5.92 -27.18
N VAL A 79 6.38 6.17 -25.87
CA VAL A 79 7.29 5.54 -24.89
C VAL A 79 6.67 4.27 -24.33
N VAL A 80 5.42 4.38 -23.85
CA VAL A 80 4.64 3.24 -23.32
C VAL A 80 3.19 3.40 -23.78
N SER A 81 2.64 2.35 -24.37
CA SER A 81 1.23 2.31 -24.75
C SER A 81 0.33 2.55 -23.51
N GLY A 82 -0.64 3.43 -23.65
CA GLY A 82 -1.51 3.88 -22.57
C GLY A 82 -0.94 5.01 -21.71
N GLY A 83 0.25 5.54 -22.06
CA GLY A 83 0.78 6.79 -21.49
C GLY A 83 1.19 6.72 -20.01
N VAL A 84 1.33 5.52 -19.44
CA VAL A 84 1.73 5.32 -18.04
C VAL A 84 2.89 4.35 -17.93
N LEU A 85 4.00 4.85 -17.39
CA LEU A 85 5.18 4.04 -17.10
C LEU A 85 5.23 3.74 -15.60
N LYS A 86 5.17 2.45 -15.26
CA LYS A 86 5.39 1.97 -13.89
C LYS A 86 6.90 1.84 -13.69
N ALA A 87 7.49 2.78 -12.98
CA ALA A 87 8.93 2.83 -12.76
C ALA A 87 9.32 2.00 -11.53
N ARG A 88 10.32 1.14 -11.70
CA ARG A 88 11.09 0.51 -10.63
C ARG A 88 12.50 1.09 -10.67
N TYR A 89 12.95 1.66 -9.56
CA TYR A 89 14.22 2.37 -9.50
C TYR A 89 15.40 1.39 -9.52
N LEU A 90 16.35 1.63 -10.42
CA LEU A 90 17.56 0.83 -10.57
C LEU A 90 18.47 0.93 -9.34
N ALA A 91 19.23 -0.12 -9.10
CA ALA A 91 20.28 -0.23 -8.10
C ALA A 91 19.82 -0.27 -6.64
N ILE A 92 18.55 -0.06 -6.35
CA ILE A 92 18.03 0.05 -4.98
C ILE A 92 16.85 -0.88 -4.73
N ASN A 93 16.66 -1.21 -3.45
CA ASN A 93 15.44 -1.78 -2.92
C ASN A 93 15.15 -1.11 -1.58
N THR A 94 14.08 -0.31 -1.53
CA THR A 94 13.62 0.29 -0.29
C THR A 94 12.82 -0.72 0.52
N PRO A 95 12.72 -0.59 1.85
CA PRO A 95 11.72 -1.29 2.61
C PRO A 95 10.31 -0.97 2.09
N GLU A 96 9.43 -1.96 2.13
CA GLU A 96 8.07 -1.82 1.61
C GLU A 96 7.23 -0.87 2.47
N SER A 97 6.54 0.06 1.83
CA SER A 97 5.56 0.97 2.46
C SER A 97 4.12 0.61 2.12
N THR A 98 3.93 -0.34 1.20
CA THR A 98 2.63 -0.87 0.76
C THR A 98 2.64 -2.40 0.84
N GLY A 99 1.47 -3.01 0.94
CA GLY A 99 1.39 -4.45 1.14
C GLY A 99 1.89 -4.85 2.53
N LYS A 100 3.02 -5.54 2.62
CA LYS A 100 3.68 -5.82 3.89
C LYS A 100 4.56 -4.63 4.27
N ILE A 101 4.07 -3.78 5.19
CA ILE A 101 4.85 -2.64 5.67
C ILE A 101 6.09 -3.12 6.42
N GLU A 102 7.24 -2.54 6.10
CA GLU A 102 8.52 -2.79 6.73
C GLU A 102 9.05 -1.53 7.43
N GLU A 103 9.92 -1.72 8.43
CA GLU A 103 10.61 -0.62 9.11
C GLU A 103 11.33 0.27 8.09
N TYR A 104 11.24 1.58 8.24
CA TYR A 104 11.75 2.61 7.31
C TYR A 104 11.08 2.65 5.92
N GLY A 105 10.07 1.81 5.64
CA GLY A 105 9.32 1.87 4.38
C GLY A 105 8.59 3.19 4.20
N LYS A 106 7.90 3.65 5.25
CA LYS A 106 7.24 4.96 5.25
C LYS A 106 8.24 6.11 5.09
N ALA A 107 9.40 6.03 5.76
CA ALA A 107 10.45 7.03 5.64
C ALA A 107 10.99 7.11 4.21
N ALA A 108 11.26 5.98 3.57
CA ALA A 108 11.73 5.91 2.18
C ALA A 108 10.68 6.46 1.19
N SER A 109 9.41 6.07 1.36
CA SER A 109 8.30 6.56 0.53
C SER A 109 8.10 8.07 0.65
N ASN A 110 8.08 8.59 1.88
CA ASN A 110 7.98 10.03 2.15
C ASN A 110 9.17 10.81 1.58
N PHE A 111 10.38 10.23 1.65
CA PHE A 111 11.57 10.85 1.07
C PHE A 111 11.42 11.01 -0.45
N THR A 112 11.10 9.94 -1.15
CA THR A 112 10.85 9.96 -2.60
C THR A 112 9.77 10.96 -2.98
N ARG A 113 8.64 10.95 -2.27
CA ARG A 113 7.53 11.89 -2.48
C ARG A 113 8.01 13.34 -2.33
N SER A 114 8.66 13.67 -1.22
CA SER A 114 9.12 15.03 -0.92
C SER A 114 10.04 15.61 -2.00
N LYS A 115 10.84 14.75 -2.67
CA LYS A 115 11.74 15.15 -3.75
C LYS A 115 10.99 15.40 -5.06
N LEU A 116 10.08 14.51 -5.41
CA LEU A 116 9.39 14.56 -6.71
C LEU A 116 8.22 15.55 -6.73
N GLU A 117 7.45 15.70 -5.64
CA GLU A 117 6.35 16.68 -5.55
C GLU A 117 6.82 18.13 -5.66
N ASN A 118 8.04 18.41 -5.22
CA ASN A 118 8.61 19.75 -5.21
C ASN A 118 9.64 19.98 -6.33
N ALA A 119 9.72 19.09 -7.30
CA ALA A 119 10.66 19.19 -8.41
C ALA A 119 10.15 20.14 -9.51
N ASP A 120 11.05 20.98 -10.04
CA ASP A 120 10.75 21.81 -11.24
C ASP A 120 10.71 20.96 -12.50
N ALA A 121 11.42 19.83 -12.55
CA ALA A 121 11.38 18.86 -13.63
C ALA A 121 11.79 17.47 -13.12
N ILE A 122 11.24 16.42 -13.74
CA ILE A 122 11.60 15.02 -13.49
C ILE A 122 12.00 14.38 -14.80
N MET A 123 13.13 13.66 -14.82
CA MET A 123 13.64 12.92 -15.96
C MET A 123 13.84 11.46 -15.58
N ILE A 124 13.33 10.53 -16.35
CA ILE A 124 13.71 9.12 -16.24
C ILE A 124 14.76 8.80 -17.29
N GLU A 125 15.73 7.97 -16.92
CA GLU A 125 16.83 7.54 -17.77
C GLU A 125 16.93 6.01 -17.77
N SER A 126 17.12 5.39 -18.93
CA SER A 126 17.44 3.97 -19.04
C SER A 126 18.90 3.69 -18.65
N ASP A 127 19.23 2.44 -18.34
CA ASP A 127 20.60 2.05 -17.99
C ASP A 127 21.50 1.91 -19.25
N ASP A 128 20.94 1.38 -20.34
CA ASP A 128 21.68 0.89 -21.50
C ASP A 128 21.08 1.30 -22.87
N GLY A 129 20.32 2.35 -22.94
CA GLY A 129 19.67 2.79 -24.18
C GLY A 129 18.41 2.02 -24.55
N LYS A 130 17.83 1.22 -23.61
CA LYS A 130 16.56 0.52 -23.77
C LYS A 130 15.70 0.69 -22.53
N TRP A 131 14.38 0.71 -22.73
CA TRP A 131 13.43 0.63 -21.62
C TRP A 131 13.28 -0.83 -21.18
N ASN A 132 14.22 -1.30 -20.35
CA ASN A 132 14.19 -2.65 -19.79
C ASN A 132 13.08 -2.78 -18.73
N VAL A 133 12.51 -3.98 -18.63
CA VAL A 133 11.51 -4.29 -17.60
C VAL A 133 12.10 -5.21 -16.54
N ASP A 134 11.52 -5.19 -15.35
CA ASP A 134 11.90 -6.09 -14.26
C ASP A 134 11.47 -7.54 -14.55
N SER A 135 11.85 -8.47 -13.67
CA SER A 135 11.55 -9.89 -13.81
C SER A 135 10.05 -10.22 -13.80
N THR A 136 9.21 -9.31 -13.31
CA THR A 136 7.73 -9.46 -13.35
C THR A 136 7.14 -9.06 -14.70
N GLY A 137 7.93 -8.37 -15.55
CA GLY A 137 7.50 -7.86 -16.85
C GLY A 137 6.54 -6.67 -16.78
N GLY A 138 6.25 -6.16 -15.57
CA GLY A 138 5.24 -5.12 -15.36
C GLY A 138 5.77 -3.74 -15.04
N ARG A 139 7.05 -3.60 -14.67
CA ARG A 139 7.66 -2.32 -14.28
C ARG A 139 8.94 -2.07 -15.06
N TYR A 140 9.17 -0.83 -15.44
CA TYR A 140 10.35 -0.38 -16.17
C TYR A 140 11.48 -0.03 -15.23
N LEU A 141 12.68 -0.53 -15.49
CA LEU A 141 13.90 -0.28 -14.71
C LEU A 141 14.50 1.06 -15.14
N VAL A 142 14.52 2.03 -14.24
CA VAL A 142 14.94 3.40 -14.55
C VAL A 142 15.82 4.03 -13.48
N TRP A 143 16.67 4.96 -13.90
CA TRP A 143 17.25 6.00 -13.08
C TRP A 143 16.28 7.18 -13.06
N VAL A 144 15.99 7.70 -11.88
CA VAL A 144 15.12 8.86 -11.69
C VAL A 144 15.97 10.06 -11.31
N TRP A 145 15.85 11.09 -12.11
CA TRP A 145 16.50 12.37 -11.89
C TRP A 145 15.44 13.43 -11.64
N TYR A 146 15.68 14.30 -10.70
CA TYR A 146 14.80 15.42 -10.44
C TYR A 146 15.58 16.71 -10.32
N LYS A 147 14.97 17.80 -10.71
CA LYS A 147 15.52 19.15 -10.55
C LYS A 147 14.83 19.79 -9.35
N PRO A 148 15.56 20.01 -8.22
CA PRO A 148 14.98 20.68 -7.07
C PRO A 148 14.47 22.07 -7.46
N LYS A 149 13.45 22.53 -6.76
CA LYS A 149 12.83 23.84 -7.02
C LYS A 149 13.85 24.97 -6.95
N GLY A 150 13.97 25.72 -8.05
CA GLY A 150 14.90 26.84 -8.18
C GLY A 150 16.35 26.46 -8.44
N GLU A 151 16.68 25.17 -8.59
CA GLU A 151 18.01 24.71 -8.97
C GLU A 151 18.11 24.47 -10.48
N SER A 152 19.33 24.62 -11.03
CA SER A 152 19.58 24.38 -12.47
C SER A 152 19.96 22.93 -12.77
N GLU A 153 20.49 22.21 -11.79
CA GLU A 153 21.09 20.89 -11.96
C GLU A 153 20.12 19.77 -11.54
N TYR A 154 20.17 18.66 -12.29
CA TYR A 154 19.48 17.44 -11.89
C TYR A 154 20.24 16.69 -10.80
N ARG A 155 19.50 16.08 -9.88
CA ARG A 155 19.99 15.17 -8.82
C ARG A 155 19.47 13.77 -9.06
N ASN A 156 20.30 12.76 -8.85
CA ASN A 156 19.88 11.36 -9.01
C ASN A 156 19.18 10.87 -7.73
N LEU A 157 17.89 10.59 -7.82
CA LEU A 157 17.08 10.19 -6.68
C LEU A 157 17.45 8.80 -6.17
N ASN A 158 17.74 7.84 -7.06
CA ASN A 158 18.17 6.48 -6.67
C ASN A 158 19.42 6.54 -5.77
N LEU A 159 20.40 7.33 -6.19
CA LEU A 159 21.63 7.54 -5.42
C LEU A 159 21.37 8.29 -4.10
N GLU A 160 20.48 9.27 -4.11
CA GLU A 160 20.16 10.06 -2.91
C GLU A 160 19.45 9.22 -1.85
N ILE A 161 18.57 8.28 -2.25
CA ILE A 161 17.94 7.30 -1.35
C ILE A 161 19.01 6.42 -0.69
N LEU A 162 19.99 5.91 -1.44
CA LEU A 162 21.13 5.13 -0.90
C LEU A 162 21.99 5.94 0.03
N GLN A 163 22.35 7.16 -0.35
CA GLN A 163 23.21 8.05 0.44
C GLN A 163 22.58 8.39 1.80
N ASN A 164 21.25 8.39 1.86
CA ASN A 164 20.49 8.60 3.11
C ASN A 164 20.21 7.29 3.88
N GLY A 165 20.70 6.13 3.42
CA GLY A 165 20.47 4.86 4.11
C GLY A 165 19.04 4.39 4.12
N LEU A 166 18.22 4.79 3.14
CA LEU A 166 16.80 4.45 3.01
C LEU A 166 16.54 3.26 2.09
N ALA A 167 17.59 2.63 1.57
CA ALA A 167 17.50 1.45 0.72
C ALA A 167 18.68 0.50 0.93
N ILE A 168 18.48 -0.76 0.55
CA ILE A 168 19.58 -1.71 0.33
C ILE A 168 19.97 -1.72 -1.15
N ALA A 169 21.20 -2.18 -1.44
CA ALA A 169 21.63 -2.39 -2.82
C ALA A 169 20.87 -3.56 -3.46
N SER A 170 20.43 -3.37 -4.70
CA SER A 170 19.77 -4.40 -5.50
C SER A 170 20.35 -4.42 -6.92
N SER A 171 21.08 -5.50 -7.26
CA SER A 171 21.78 -5.67 -8.56
C SER A 171 22.68 -4.48 -8.95
N THR A 172 23.22 -3.77 -7.95
CA THR A 172 23.79 -2.42 -8.08
C THR A 172 25.09 -2.40 -8.87
N ALA A 173 25.96 -3.39 -8.66
CA ALA A 173 27.34 -3.38 -9.19
C ALA A 173 27.44 -3.34 -10.73
N ASN A 174 26.44 -3.87 -11.42
CA ASN A 174 26.43 -4.00 -12.88
C ASN A 174 25.69 -2.86 -13.61
N ASN A 175 25.16 -1.87 -12.87
CA ASN A 175 24.43 -0.75 -13.43
C ASN A 175 25.37 0.42 -13.75
N ARG A 176 24.94 1.30 -14.64
CA ARG A 176 25.69 2.48 -15.11
C ARG A 176 26.35 3.29 -13.99
N TYR A 177 25.65 3.53 -12.89
CA TYR A 177 26.12 4.32 -11.76
C TYR A 177 26.48 3.46 -10.53
N GLY A 178 26.65 2.14 -10.73
CA GLY A 178 26.79 1.17 -9.65
C GLY A 178 27.95 1.45 -8.70
N THR A 179 29.11 1.86 -9.22
CA THR A 179 30.28 2.19 -8.37
C THR A 179 29.98 3.36 -7.43
N THR A 180 29.34 4.40 -7.92
CA THR A 180 28.97 5.58 -7.11
C THR A 180 27.89 5.21 -6.09
N CYS A 181 26.91 4.40 -6.49
CA CYS A 181 25.87 3.88 -5.60
C CYS A 181 26.45 3.05 -4.45
N MET A 182 27.41 2.16 -4.74
CA MET A 182 28.06 1.35 -3.70
C MET A 182 28.85 2.20 -2.72
N ALA A 183 29.60 3.21 -3.21
CA ALA A 183 30.34 4.12 -2.34
C ALA A 183 29.41 4.95 -1.42
N ALA A 184 28.29 5.43 -1.95
CA ALA A 184 27.27 6.14 -1.17
C ALA A 184 26.63 5.24 -0.10
N LEU A 185 26.33 3.99 -0.47
CA LEU A 185 25.79 2.99 0.45
C LEU A 185 26.76 2.66 1.59
N ASP A 186 28.05 2.46 1.26
CA ASP A 186 29.06 2.14 2.28
C ASP A 186 29.24 3.32 3.25
N GLN A 187 29.15 4.55 2.75
CA GLN A 187 29.13 5.74 3.60
C GLN A 187 27.89 5.78 4.51
N ALA A 188 26.69 5.50 3.98
CA ALA A 188 25.46 5.46 4.76
C ALA A 188 25.50 4.40 5.88
N LYS A 189 26.07 3.23 5.59
CA LYS A 189 26.32 2.17 6.60
C LYS A 189 27.29 2.63 7.67
N ALA A 190 28.41 3.25 7.28
CA ALA A 190 29.42 3.74 8.22
C ALA A 190 28.87 4.85 9.14
N GLN A 191 27.95 5.67 8.62
CA GLN A 191 27.24 6.71 9.37
C GLN A 191 26.05 6.17 10.17
N LYS A 192 25.68 4.91 9.99
CA LYS A 192 24.50 4.26 10.62
C LYS A 192 23.20 5.02 10.36
N LEU A 193 22.92 5.34 9.10
CA LEU A 193 21.72 6.08 8.72
C LEU A 193 20.52 5.14 8.54
N ASN A 194 19.37 5.55 9.03
CA ASN A 194 18.05 4.92 8.82
C ASN A 194 18.08 3.38 8.90
N VAL A 195 17.90 2.65 7.80
CA VAL A 195 17.91 1.17 7.73
C VAL A 195 19.18 0.57 8.38
N TYR A 196 20.27 1.31 8.41
CA TYR A 196 21.57 0.89 8.97
C TYR A 196 21.84 1.39 10.38
N SER A 197 20.89 2.11 10.99
CA SER A 197 21.07 2.72 12.34
C SER A 197 21.15 1.65 13.44
N GLY A 198 20.44 0.54 13.28
CA GLY A 198 20.20 -0.45 14.34
C GLY A 198 19.17 0.02 15.37
N GLU A 199 18.52 1.16 15.14
CA GLU A 199 17.47 1.71 15.98
C GLU A 199 16.08 1.36 15.40
N ARG A 200 15.05 1.43 16.23
CA ARG A 200 13.66 1.27 15.78
C ARG A 200 13.23 2.45 14.94
N ASP A 201 12.50 2.18 13.88
CA ASP A 201 11.85 3.21 13.08
C ASP A 201 10.74 3.90 13.92
N PRO A 202 10.82 5.22 14.14
CA PRO A 202 9.83 5.94 14.93
C PRO A 202 8.43 5.98 14.28
N ASP A 203 8.36 5.79 12.97
CA ASP A 203 7.12 5.82 12.20
C ASP A 203 6.50 4.43 11.98
N PHE A 204 7.16 3.35 12.45
CA PHE A 204 6.66 2.00 12.33
C PHE A 204 5.85 1.58 13.57
N TYR A 205 4.71 0.93 13.33
CA TYR A 205 3.86 0.45 14.42
C TYR A 205 4.32 -0.91 14.94
N TYR A 206 4.87 -0.95 16.15
CA TYR A 206 5.36 -2.17 16.82
C TYR A 206 4.33 -2.82 17.78
N GLY A 207 3.13 -2.24 17.88
CA GLY A 207 2.11 -2.72 18.81
C GLY A 207 1.38 -3.98 18.31
N ASP A 208 0.56 -4.54 19.22
CA ASP A 208 -0.38 -5.59 18.85
C ASP A 208 -1.48 -5.06 17.93
N ALA A 209 -2.19 -5.97 17.25
CA ALA A 209 -3.32 -5.58 16.43
C ALA A 209 -4.42 -4.93 17.28
N VAL A 210 -4.90 -3.76 16.84
CA VAL A 210 -6.04 -3.09 17.47
C VAL A 210 -7.30 -3.83 17.02
N GLU A 211 -8.04 -4.40 17.98
CA GLU A 211 -9.33 -5.07 17.71
C GLU A 211 -10.40 -4.01 17.44
N LEU A 212 -11.07 -4.11 16.29
CA LEU A 212 -12.06 -3.14 15.82
C LEU A 212 -13.25 -3.84 15.18
N THR A 213 -14.39 -3.20 15.21
CA THR A 213 -15.49 -3.47 14.27
C THR A 213 -15.23 -2.80 12.92
N LEU A 214 -15.87 -3.29 11.86
CA LEU A 214 -15.78 -2.60 10.58
C LEU A 214 -16.41 -1.20 10.61
N LYS A 215 -17.43 -0.98 11.47
CA LYS A 215 -17.99 0.36 11.72
C LYS A 215 -16.94 1.33 12.26
N GLU A 216 -16.23 0.95 13.34
CA GLU A 216 -15.17 1.78 13.93
C GLU A 216 -14.07 2.07 12.94
N LEU A 217 -13.61 1.06 12.20
CA LEU A 217 -12.58 1.23 11.18
C LEU A 217 -13.03 2.19 10.06
N ARG A 218 -14.28 2.06 9.56
CA ARG A 218 -14.81 2.89 8.48
C ARG A 218 -15.15 4.31 8.91
N SER A 219 -15.53 4.51 10.16
CA SER A 219 -15.85 5.83 10.69
C SER A 219 -14.63 6.75 10.79
N ASN A 220 -13.44 6.20 10.98
CA ASN A 220 -12.21 6.99 11.06
C ASN A 220 -10.96 6.19 10.59
N PRO A 221 -10.89 5.81 9.31
CA PRO A 221 -9.79 4.97 8.83
C PRO A 221 -8.43 5.68 8.88
N GLU A 222 -8.40 7.01 8.81
CA GLU A 222 -7.18 7.82 8.91
C GLU A 222 -6.47 7.64 10.25
N ALA A 223 -7.21 7.54 11.35
CA ALA A 223 -6.66 7.34 12.70
C ALA A 223 -5.89 6.00 12.85
N TYR A 224 -6.17 5.05 11.97
CA TYR A 224 -5.53 3.73 11.95
C TYR A 224 -4.47 3.59 10.85
N ASN A 225 -4.25 4.61 10.05
CA ASN A 225 -3.26 4.55 8.96
C ASN A 225 -1.86 4.20 9.49
N GLY A 226 -1.28 3.13 8.96
CA GLY A 226 0.00 2.56 9.41
C GLY A 226 -0.10 1.64 10.63
N LYS A 227 -1.27 1.50 11.27
CA LYS A 227 -1.46 0.61 12.42
C LYS A 227 -1.93 -0.77 11.98
N LYS A 228 -1.49 -1.79 12.72
CA LYS A 228 -2.02 -3.14 12.60
C LYS A 228 -3.40 -3.19 13.28
N VAL A 229 -4.38 -3.71 12.57
CA VAL A 229 -5.75 -3.89 13.05
C VAL A 229 -6.21 -5.32 12.89
N ALA A 230 -7.22 -5.71 13.68
CA ALA A 230 -7.90 -6.98 13.52
C ALA A 230 -9.42 -6.74 13.61
N PHE A 231 -10.16 -7.38 12.72
CA PHE A 231 -11.62 -7.29 12.65
C PHE A 231 -12.20 -8.58 12.06
N GLU A 232 -13.48 -8.77 12.28
CA GLU A 232 -14.23 -9.88 11.68
C GLU A 232 -15.22 -9.35 10.63
N GLY A 233 -15.53 -10.19 9.66
CA GLY A 233 -16.56 -9.91 8.66
C GLY A 233 -16.69 -11.03 7.65
N ILE A 234 -17.72 -10.91 6.79
CA ILE A 234 -17.99 -11.84 5.70
C ILE A 234 -17.19 -11.43 4.47
N ILE A 235 -16.45 -12.36 3.90
CA ILE A 235 -15.77 -12.15 2.63
C ILE A 235 -16.83 -12.08 1.55
N SER A 236 -17.04 -10.91 0.97
CA SER A 236 -18.12 -10.63 0.04
C SER A 236 -17.71 -10.65 -1.43
N SER A 237 -16.42 -10.45 -1.72
CA SER A 237 -15.87 -10.65 -3.07
C SER A 237 -14.42 -11.08 -3.03
N ASP A 238 -13.97 -11.68 -4.13
CA ASP A 238 -12.55 -11.95 -4.42
C ASP A 238 -12.25 -11.44 -5.83
N ASN A 239 -11.19 -10.64 -5.94
CA ASN A 239 -10.77 -10.00 -7.18
C ASN A 239 -9.26 -10.25 -7.40
N SER A 240 -8.90 -11.53 -7.54
CA SER A 240 -7.56 -12.05 -7.90
C SER A 240 -6.45 -11.80 -6.87
N ASN A 241 -6.36 -10.65 -6.24
CA ASN A 241 -5.33 -10.30 -5.25
C ASN A 241 -5.84 -9.38 -4.14
N SER A 242 -7.15 -9.15 -4.14
CA SER A 242 -7.85 -8.36 -3.13
C SER A 242 -9.24 -8.92 -2.90
N ILE A 243 -9.70 -8.81 -1.66
CA ILE A 243 -11.06 -9.16 -1.26
C ILE A 243 -11.79 -7.94 -0.73
N THR A 244 -13.10 -7.99 -0.68
CA THR A 244 -13.90 -7.10 0.17
C THR A 244 -14.46 -7.89 1.34
N VAL A 245 -14.46 -7.24 2.50
CA VAL A 245 -15.01 -7.78 3.74
C VAL A 245 -16.10 -6.87 4.22
N GLU A 246 -17.25 -7.41 4.56
CA GLU A 246 -18.40 -6.62 5.02
C GLU A 246 -19.02 -7.20 6.29
N GLU A 247 -19.61 -6.32 7.12
CA GLU A 247 -20.31 -6.68 8.35
C GLU A 247 -21.50 -5.74 8.56
N TYR A 248 -22.59 -6.31 9.05
CA TYR A 248 -23.81 -5.58 9.40
C TYR A 248 -23.72 -5.03 10.81
N ASP A 249 -24.03 -3.76 10.98
CA ASP A 249 -24.19 -3.11 12.26
C ASP A 249 -25.68 -2.83 12.52
N ALA A 250 -26.22 -3.46 13.56
CA ALA A 250 -27.63 -3.37 13.89
C ALA A 250 -28.06 -2.01 14.46
N ASP A 251 -27.14 -1.28 15.08
CA ASP A 251 -27.45 0.02 15.70
C ASP A 251 -27.68 1.10 14.65
N THR A 252 -26.96 1.01 13.53
CA THR A 252 -27.06 1.96 12.41
C THR A 252 -27.90 1.43 11.23
N ASP A 253 -28.33 0.16 11.27
CA ASP A 253 -28.97 -0.56 10.17
C ASP A 253 -28.17 -0.47 8.85
N MET A 254 -26.83 -0.50 8.93
CA MET A 254 -25.93 -0.37 7.78
C MET A 254 -24.94 -1.54 7.71
N TYR A 255 -24.45 -1.78 6.51
CA TYR A 255 -23.23 -2.58 6.28
C TYR A 255 -22.02 -1.65 6.17
N TYR A 256 -20.93 -2.05 6.83
CA TYR A 256 -19.63 -1.42 6.72
C TYR A 256 -18.66 -2.38 6.08
N GLY A 257 -17.79 -1.88 5.20
CA GLY A 257 -16.87 -2.73 4.49
C GLY A 257 -15.48 -2.13 4.34
N ILE A 258 -14.52 -2.98 4.00
CA ILE A 258 -13.15 -2.59 3.71
C ILE A 258 -12.58 -3.45 2.59
N SER A 259 -11.82 -2.84 1.70
CA SER A 259 -10.95 -3.55 0.77
C SER A 259 -9.74 -4.10 1.50
N VAL A 260 -9.39 -5.34 1.22
CA VAL A 260 -8.23 -6.01 1.80
C VAL A 260 -7.35 -6.53 0.66
N TYR A 261 -6.16 -5.95 0.55
CA TYR A 261 -5.17 -6.33 -0.44
C TYR A 261 -4.22 -7.39 0.12
N TYR A 262 -4.26 -8.60 -0.42
CA TYR A 262 -3.36 -9.68 -0.01
C TYR A 262 -2.23 -9.95 -1.02
N GLY A 263 -2.32 -9.41 -2.24
CA GLY A 263 -1.28 -9.53 -3.26
C GLY A 263 -0.90 -10.97 -3.54
N PHE A 264 0.35 -11.30 -3.31
CA PHE A 264 0.90 -12.65 -3.45
C PHE A 264 1.37 -13.24 -2.11
N SER A 265 0.97 -12.66 -0.98
CA SER A 265 1.43 -13.04 0.35
C SER A 265 0.74 -14.30 0.90
N LEU A 266 -0.39 -14.68 0.34
CA LEU A 266 -1.16 -15.85 0.77
C LEU A 266 -1.11 -16.98 -0.25
N SER A 267 -1.13 -18.21 0.25
CA SER A 267 -1.22 -19.43 -0.55
C SER A 267 -1.91 -20.55 0.23
N GLY A 268 -2.43 -21.55 -0.48
CA GLY A 268 -3.05 -22.74 0.13
C GLY A 268 -4.09 -22.38 1.20
N ALA A 269 -3.92 -22.89 2.41
CA ALA A 269 -4.86 -22.68 3.51
C ALA A 269 -5.13 -21.22 3.86
N GLY A 270 -4.20 -20.31 3.60
CA GLY A 270 -4.43 -18.87 3.77
C GLY A 270 -5.48 -18.32 2.81
N LEU A 271 -5.48 -18.77 1.55
CA LEU A 271 -6.51 -18.43 0.56
C LEU A 271 -7.85 -19.05 0.89
N ASP A 272 -7.87 -20.30 1.41
CA ASP A 272 -9.11 -20.95 1.81
C ASP A 272 -9.84 -20.18 2.92
N ILE A 273 -9.09 -19.53 3.83
CA ILE A 273 -9.66 -18.72 4.91
C ILE A 273 -10.43 -17.50 4.36
N ILE A 274 -9.91 -16.89 3.30
CA ILE A 274 -10.48 -15.67 2.71
C ILE A 274 -11.42 -15.94 1.53
N SER A 275 -11.89 -17.16 1.36
CA SER A 275 -12.86 -17.52 0.31
C SER A 275 -14.20 -16.81 0.53
N VAL A 276 -14.84 -16.39 -0.57
CA VAL A 276 -16.17 -15.74 -0.55
C VAL A 276 -17.19 -16.61 0.18
N GLY A 277 -17.95 -16.00 1.09
CA GLY A 277 -18.93 -16.67 1.94
C GLY A 277 -18.35 -17.20 3.26
N ASN A 278 -17.06 -17.04 3.52
CA ASN A 278 -16.52 -17.25 4.85
C ASN A 278 -16.69 -15.99 5.70
N ARG A 279 -17.04 -16.18 6.99
CA ARG A 279 -16.80 -15.20 8.04
C ARG A 279 -15.40 -15.43 8.58
N SER A 280 -14.55 -14.43 8.51
CA SER A 280 -13.14 -14.57 8.89
C SER A 280 -12.67 -13.40 9.74
N ARG A 281 -11.76 -13.68 10.66
CA ARG A 281 -10.98 -12.66 11.36
C ARG A 281 -9.79 -12.32 10.47
N ILE A 282 -9.72 -11.06 10.08
CA ILE A 282 -8.67 -10.48 9.25
C ILE A 282 -7.71 -9.72 10.17
N VAL A 283 -6.42 -9.91 9.94
CA VAL A 283 -5.35 -9.14 10.61
C VAL A 283 -4.44 -8.56 9.54
N GLY A 284 -4.25 -7.27 9.58
CA GLY A 284 -3.42 -6.56 8.60
C GLY A 284 -3.17 -5.12 9.00
N THR A 285 -2.50 -4.36 8.15
CA THR A 285 -2.18 -2.96 8.40
C THR A 285 -3.05 -2.06 7.53
N VAL A 286 -3.65 -1.05 8.15
CA VAL A 286 -4.42 -0.02 7.42
C VAL A 286 -3.46 0.85 6.62
N GLN A 287 -3.78 1.08 5.36
CA GLN A 287 -2.99 1.89 4.44
C GLN A 287 -3.87 2.77 3.58
N TYR A 288 -3.45 4.03 3.39
CA TYR A 288 -4.02 4.86 2.34
C TYR A 288 -3.45 4.43 0.99
N TYR A 289 -4.32 3.91 0.11
CA TYR A 289 -3.98 3.56 -1.26
C TYR A 289 -4.21 4.77 -2.17
N GLU A 290 -3.14 5.49 -2.46
CA GLU A 290 -3.19 6.78 -3.17
C GLU A 290 -3.78 6.68 -4.58
N ALA A 291 -3.38 5.65 -5.35
CA ALA A 291 -3.88 5.48 -6.72
C ALA A 291 -5.39 5.22 -6.78
N GLY A 292 -5.98 4.67 -5.72
CA GLY A 292 -7.42 4.46 -5.56
C GLY A 292 -8.12 5.56 -4.75
N GLY A 293 -7.37 6.38 -4.01
CA GLY A 293 -7.92 7.41 -3.13
C GLY A 293 -8.69 6.87 -1.94
N ILE A 294 -8.37 5.65 -1.47
CA ILE A 294 -9.09 4.94 -0.42
C ILE A 294 -8.15 4.37 0.64
N TYR A 295 -8.68 4.14 1.84
CA TYR A 295 -8.01 3.29 2.83
C TYR A 295 -8.35 1.82 2.57
N GLN A 296 -7.34 0.97 2.65
CA GLN A 296 -7.44 -0.48 2.55
C GLN A 296 -6.64 -1.14 3.67
N VAL A 297 -6.86 -2.44 3.88
CA VAL A 297 -6.02 -3.25 4.76
C VAL A 297 -5.12 -4.13 3.92
N SER A 298 -3.87 -4.29 4.33
CA SER A 298 -2.89 -5.11 3.61
C SER A 298 -1.90 -5.76 4.57
N GLY A 299 -0.91 -6.48 4.03
CA GLY A 299 0.10 -7.14 4.85
C GLY A 299 -0.42 -8.37 5.59
N LEU A 300 -1.40 -9.05 5.02
CA LEU A 300 -1.96 -10.28 5.57
C LEU A 300 -0.90 -11.38 5.63
N SER A 301 -0.96 -12.17 6.68
CA SER A 301 -0.10 -13.34 6.82
C SER A 301 -0.87 -14.53 7.39
N TYR A 302 -0.45 -15.73 7.01
CA TYR A 302 -0.92 -16.97 7.59
C TYR A 302 0.23 -17.93 7.78
N ASN A 303 0.49 -18.29 9.05
CA ASN A 303 1.52 -19.26 9.41
C ASN A 303 0.86 -20.54 9.91
N MET A 304 0.79 -21.55 9.04
CA MET A 304 0.19 -22.85 9.33
C MET A 304 0.89 -23.59 10.48
N MET A 305 2.18 -23.31 10.70
CA MET A 305 2.95 -23.93 11.79
C MET A 305 2.68 -23.31 13.16
N ARG A 306 1.97 -22.17 13.19
CA ARG A 306 1.55 -21.47 14.41
C ARG A 306 0.09 -21.01 14.26
N PRO A 307 -0.88 -21.93 14.20
CA PRO A 307 -2.27 -21.60 13.88
C PRO A 307 -2.92 -20.68 14.93
N ASP A 308 -2.45 -20.70 16.17
CA ASP A 308 -2.94 -19.85 17.24
C ASP A 308 -2.23 -18.48 17.35
N ASP A 309 -1.34 -18.14 16.40
CA ASP A 309 -0.71 -16.83 16.39
C ASP A 309 -1.77 -15.74 16.21
N PRO A 310 -1.85 -14.75 17.10
CA PRO A 310 -2.86 -13.68 17.05
C PRO A 310 -2.75 -12.82 15.78
N SER A 311 -1.60 -12.86 15.10
CA SER A 311 -1.40 -12.17 13.82
C SER A 311 -1.91 -12.96 12.61
N ASN A 312 -2.34 -14.20 12.78
CA ASN A 312 -2.87 -15.02 11.71
C ASN A 312 -4.29 -14.61 11.32
N LEU A 313 -4.60 -14.82 10.05
CA LEU A 313 -5.98 -14.93 9.57
C LEU A 313 -6.65 -16.14 10.23
N LYS A 314 -7.96 -16.05 10.50
CA LYS A 314 -8.71 -17.16 11.09
C LYS A 314 -10.11 -17.23 10.48
N LYS A 315 -10.46 -18.39 9.92
CA LYS A 315 -11.83 -18.70 9.55
C LYS A 315 -12.69 -18.93 10.79
N ILE A 316 -13.79 -18.21 10.91
CA ILE A 316 -14.74 -18.32 12.02
C ILE A 316 -15.89 -19.28 11.65
N SER A 317 -16.48 -19.08 10.46
CA SER A 317 -17.56 -19.91 9.93
C SER A 317 -17.60 -19.80 8.41
N ASP A 318 -18.44 -20.60 7.77
CA ASP A 318 -18.67 -20.60 6.31
C ASP A 318 -20.18 -20.65 5.99
N GLY A 319 -20.49 -20.71 4.69
CA GLY A 319 -21.86 -20.82 4.21
C GLY A 319 -22.64 -19.50 4.23
N HIS A 320 -21.96 -18.37 4.44
CA HIS A 320 -22.58 -17.05 4.34
C HIS A 320 -22.69 -16.61 2.87
N THR A 321 -23.58 -15.67 2.63
CA THR A 321 -23.76 -15.05 1.31
C THR A 321 -23.50 -13.54 1.44
N PRO A 322 -22.89 -12.90 0.43
CA PRO A 322 -22.81 -11.45 0.37
C PRO A 322 -24.20 -10.82 0.50
N ALA A 323 -24.30 -9.73 1.23
CA ALA A 323 -25.56 -9.13 1.67
C ALA A 323 -26.39 -8.58 0.51
N TYR A 324 -25.75 -7.97 -0.48
CA TYR A 324 -26.41 -7.22 -1.54
C TYR A 324 -27.58 -6.38 -0.99
N ARG A 325 -27.28 -5.56 0.05
CA ARG A 325 -28.27 -4.70 0.70
C ARG A 325 -29.02 -3.90 -0.33
N GLU A 326 -30.34 -4.04 -0.38
CA GLU A 326 -31.20 -3.22 -1.24
C GLU A 326 -31.16 -1.77 -0.75
N THR A 327 -30.76 -0.86 -1.61
CA THR A 327 -30.55 0.55 -1.29
C THR A 327 -31.12 1.39 -2.43
N SER A 328 -31.84 2.45 -2.10
CA SER A 328 -32.32 3.39 -3.11
C SER A 328 -31.20 4.33 -3.58
N ALA A 329 -31.35 4.90 -4.77
CA ALA A 329 -30.44 5.92 -5.28
C ALA A 329 -30.35 7.14 -4.34
N ALA A 330 -31.48 7.57 -3.81
CA ALA A 330 -31.55 8.68 -2.85
C ALA A 330 -30.77 8.38 -1.57
N THR A 331 -30.90 7.16 -1.01
CA THR A 331 -30.12 6.72 0.16
C THR A 331 -28.62 6.70 -0.15
N PHE A 332 -28.23 6.14 -1.29
CA PHE A 332 -26.84 6.07 -1.72
C PHE A 332 -26.20 7.48 -1.81
N ALA A 333 -26.96 8.46 -2.28
CA ALA A 333 -26.52 9.85 -2.44
C ALA A 333 -26.63 10.69 -1.16
N SER A 334 -27.29 10.19 -0.10
CA SER A 334 -27.56 10.93 1.14
C SER A 334 -26.33 11.04 2.04
N GLU A 335 -26.43 11.96 3.01
CA GLU A 335 -25.53 12.02 4.17
C GLU A 335 -26.14 11.26 5.35
N VAL A 336 -25.30 10.62 6.13
CA VAL A 336 -25.64 9.88 7.35
C VAL A 336 -24.86 10.47 8.52
N THR A 337 -25.54 10.70 9.63
CA THR A 337 -24.89 11.10 10.89
C THR A 337 -24.82 9.89 11.81
N LEU A 338 -23.61 9.56 12.24
CA LEU A 338 -23.34 8.52 13.21
C LEU A 338 -22.99 9.16 14.55
N ASP A 339 -23.70 8.76 15.61
CA ASP A 339 -23.37 9.17 16.96
C ASP A 339 -22.27 8.25 17.53
N GLY A 340 -21.20 8.82 18.04
CA GLY A 340 -20.08 8.11 18.67
C GLY A 340 -19.73 8.71 20.03
N GLU A 341 -18.89 8.02 20.79
CA GLU A 341 -18.45 8.48 22.13
C GLU A 341 -17.67 9.79 22.09
N GLU A 342 -16.98 10.09 20.98
CA GLU A 342 -16.19 11.31 20.78
C GLU A 342 -16.98 12.43 20.04
N GLY A 343 -18.26 12.22 19.75
CA GLY A 343 -19.12 13.13 19.01
C GLY A 343 -19.76 12.52 17.78
N SER A 344 -20.62 13.29 17.10
CA SER A 344 -21.30 12.83 15.89
C SER A 344 -20.43 13.07 14.66
N ILE A 345 -20.35 12.08 13.77
CA ILE A 345 -19.68 12.12 12.47
C ILE A 345 -20.75 12.16 11.38
N THR A 346 -20.71 13.15 10.49
CA THR A 346 -21.56 13.19 9.30
C THR A 346 -20.72 12.88 8.06
N ALA A 347 -21.11 11.85 7.33
CA ALA A 347 -20.45 11.39 6.11
C ALA A 347 -21.46 10.93 5.07
N LYS A 348 -21.04 10.80 3.81
CA LYS A 348 -21.90 10.24 2.76
C LYS A 348 -22.19 8.77 3.05
N TYR A 349 -23.43 8.33 2.79
CA TYR A 349 -23.78 6.89 2.88
C TYR A 349 -22.81 6.04 2.06
N ALA A 350 -22.54 6.43 0.80
CA ALA A 350 -21.62 5.72 -0.07
C ALA A 350 -20.17 5.65 0.46
N GLU A 351 -19.74 6.61 1.24
CA GLU A 351 -18.44 6.60 1.92
C GLU A 351 -18.39 5.56 3.03
N LEU A 352 -19.41 5.55 3.88
CA LEU A 352 -19.50 4.58 4.98
C LEU A 352 -19.71 3.15 4.48
N ALA A 353 -20.50 2.98 3.41
CA ALA A 353 -20.77 1.70 2.77
C ALA A 353 -19.70 1.25 1.76
N LEU A 354 -18.58 1.96 1.63
CA LEU A 354 -17.52 1.61 0.68
C LEU A 354 -17.04 0.17 0.90
N ALA A 355 -16.83 -0.58 -0.19
CA ALA A 355 -16.45 -1.99 -0.24
C ALA A 355 -17.54 -2.97 0.28
N THR A 356 -18.80 -2.54 0.47
CA THR A 356 -19.92 -3.42 0.76
C THR A 356 -20.66 -3.83 -0.51
N THR A 357 -21.36 -4.95 -0.46
CA THR A 357 -22.24 -5.37 -1.53
C THR A 357 -23.60 -4.67 -1.47
N ILE A 358 -24.08 -4.21 -2.61
CA ILE A 358 -25.29 -3.41 -2.73
C ILE A 358 -26.16 -3.92 -3.90
N SER A 359 -27.48 -3.80 -3.77
CA SER A 359 -28.39 -3.92 -4.90
C SER A 359 -29.24 -2.67 -5.04
N MET A 360 -29.53 -2.30 -6.28
CA MET A 360 -30.33 -1.13 -6.59
C MET A 360 -31.26 -1.46 -7.75
N LYS A 361 -32.50 -0.96 -7.71
CA LYS A 361 -33.55 -1.27 -8.67
C LYS A 361 -33.98 -0.03 -9.46
N TRP A 362 -34.57 -0.28 -10.61
CA TRP A 362 -35.23 0.72 -11.45
C TRP A 362 -34.32 1.86 -11.90
N LEU A 363 -33.10 1.52 -12.29
CA LEU A 363 -32.14 2.48 -12.83
C LEU A 363 -32.23 2.55 -14.35
N THR A 364 -32.50 3.72 -14.91
CA THR A 364 -32.42 3.94 -16.36
C THR A 364 -31.01 4.38 -16.75
N VAL A 365 -30.36 3.65 -17.65
CA VAL A 365 -29.05 4.02 -18.19
C VAL A 365 -29.20 5.23 -19.11
N LYS A 366 -28.82 6.39 -18.62
CA LYS A 366 -28.98 7.68 -19.33
C LYS A 366 -27.84 7.94 -20.29
N GLU A 367 -26.62 7.57 -19.89
CA GLU A 367 -25.41 7.90 -20.64
C GLU A 367 -24.34 6.83 -20.43
N VAL A 368 -23.53 6.59 -21.45
CA VAL A 368 -22.26 5.85 -21.34
C VAL A 368 -21.12 6.87 -21.40
N GLU A 369 -20.61 7.24 -20.22
CA GLU A 369 -19.60 8.30 -20.07
C GLU A 369 -18.25 7.86 -20.66
N SER A 370 -17.88 6.60 -20.50
CA SER A 370 -16.63 6.06 -21.04
C SER A 370 -16.70 4.58 -21.33
N VAL A 371 -15.89 4.15 -22.30
CA VAL A 371 -15.67 2.74 -22.65
C VAL A 371 -14.18 2.51 -22.75
N GLY A 372 -13.69 1.42 -22.16
CA GLY A 372 -12.29 1.00 -22.27
C GLY A 372 -11.90 0.70 -23.71
N LYS A 373 -10.78 1.29 -24.15
CA LYS A 373 -10.31 1.19 -25.55
C LYS A 373 -9.71 -0.17 -25.84
N GLU A 374 -9.89 -0.64 -27.05
CA GLU A 374 -9.23 -1.85 -27.58
C GLU A 374 -7.69 -1.73 -27.44
N GLY A 375 -7.06 -2.81 -27.01
CA GLY A 375 -5.62 -2.86 -26.75
C GLY A 375 -5.19 -2.34 -25.37
N THR A 376 -6.13 -1.93 -24.51
CA THR A 376 -5.86 -1.58 -23.09
C THR A 376 -6.33 -2.67 -22.14
N SER A 377 -5.81 -2.67 -20.93
CA SER A 377 -6.25 -3.59 -19.86
C SER A 377 -7.72 -3.39 -19.44
N SER A 378 -8.30 -2.25 -19.77
CA SER A 378 -9.71 -1.91 -19.48
C SER A 378 -10.65 -2.12 -20.66
N TYR A 379 -10.20 -2.80 -21.72
CA TYR A 379 -11.05 -3.03 -22.90
C TYR A 379 -12.39 -3.70 -22.53
N GLY A 380 -13.50 -3.07 -22.93
CA GLY A 380 -14.85 -3.52 -22.63
C GLY A 380 -15.42 -3.09 -21.27
N GLU A 381 -14.62 -2.47 -20.39
CA GLU A 381 -15.14 -1.85 -19.18
C GLU A 381 -15.90 -0.56 -19.54
N MET A 382 -16.98 -0.27 -18.84
CA MET A 382 -17.80 0.93 -19.08
C MET A 382 -18.06 1.71 -17.81
N THR A 383 -18.14 3.02 -17.95
CA THR A 383 -18.72 3.91 -16.93
C THR A 383 -20.05 4.43 -17.43
N LEU A 384 -21.11 4.16 -16.66
CA LEU A 384 -22.48 4.49 -17.00
C LEU A 384 -23.01 5.54 -16.00
N ILE A 385 -23.77 6.49 -16.50
CA ILE A 385 -24.62 7.36 -15.66
C ILE A 385 -26.04 6.86 -15.75
N CYS A 386 -26.60 6.45 -14.62
CA CYS A 386 -27.96 5.95 -14.51
C CYS A 386 -28.80 6.95 -13.70
N THR A 387 -30.08 7.01 -13.99
CA THR A 387 -31.04 7.85 -13.26
C THR A 387 -32.12 6.99 -12.65
N ALA A 388 -32.39 7.16 -11.37
CA ALA A 388 -33.51 6.55 -10.68
C ALA A 388 -34.81 7.32 -10.94
N ASP A 389 -35.97 6.75 -10.57
CA ASP A 389 -37.29 7.37 -10.77
C ASP A 389 -37.47 8.72 -10.07
N ASP A 390 -36.75 8.95 -8.98
CA ASP A 390 -36.72 10.23 -8.24
C ASP A 390 -35.80 11.29 -8.86
N GLY A 391 -35.13 10.95 -9.98
CA GLY A 391 -34.18 11.83 -10.66
C GLY A 391 -32.76 11.77 -10.11
N THR A 392 -32.48 10.96 -9.09
CA THR A 392 -31.13 10.82 -8.53
C THR A 392 -30.22 10.11 -9.52
N GLU A 393 -29.05 10.69 -9.78
CA GLU A 393 -28.05 10.09 -10.67
C GLU A 393 -27.09 9.19 -9.90
N ILE A 394 -26.81 8.00 -10.46
CA ILE A 394 -25.90 7.01 -9.93
C ILE A 394 -24.88 6.67 -11.01
N ARG A 395 -23.62 6.65 -10.61
CA ARG A 395 -22.52 6.19 -11.46
C ARG A 395 -22.33 4.68 -11.27
N LEU A 396 -22.29 3.95 -12.38
CA LEU A 396 -21.93 2.53 -12.39
C LEU A 396 -20.61 2.36 -13.13
N ARG A 397 -19.78 1.45 -12.65
CA ARG A 397 -18.60 0.96 -13.35
C ARG A 397 -18.79 -0.52 -13.63
N THR A 398 -18.67 -0.95 -14.88
CA THR A 398 -18.69 -2.38 -15.22
C THR A 398 -17.27 -2.88 -15.48
N GLU A 399 -17.00 -4.12 -15.12
CA GLU A 399 -15.91 -4.88 -15.74
C GLU A 399 -16.28 -5.19 -17.20
N ALA A 400 -15.29 -5.64 -17.99
CA ALA A 400 -15.59 -6.26 -19.27
C ALA A 400 -16.36 -7.56 -19.03
N MET A 401 -17.58 -7.65 -19.56
CA MET A 401 -18.44 -8.80 -19.31
C MET A 401 -19.09 -9.29 -20.60
N ASN A 402 -19.34 -10.58 -20.66
CA ASN A 402 -20.07 -11.21 -21.75
C ASN A 402 -21.51 -11.49 -21.32
N ASP A 403 -22.44 -11.37 -22.28
CA ASP A 403 -23.85 -11.78 -22.11
C ASP A 403 -24.01 -13.30 -22.00
N SER A 404 -25.25 -13.77 -21.95
CA SER A 404 -25.56 -15.18 -21.87
C SER A 404 -25.19 -16.02 -23.12
N GLU A 405 -24.92 -15.35 -24.23
CA GLU A 405 -24.50 -15.97 -25.50
C GLU A 405 -22.96 -15.91 -25.66
N GLY A 406 -22.26 -15.30 -24.73
CA GLY A 406 -20.79 -15.15 -24.76
C GLY A 406 -20.30 -13.95 -25.58
N LYS A 407 -21.18 -13.04 -25.99
CA LYS A 407 -20.83 -11.81 -26.71
C LYS A 407 -20.48 -10.71 -25.71
N LEU A 408 -19.44 -9.95 -26.02
CA LEU A 408 -19.05 -8.77 -25.21
C LEU A 408 -20.20 -7.76 -25.17
N VAL A 409 -20.61 -7.38 -23.97
CA VAL A 409 -21.62 -6.34 -23.73
C VAL A 409 -21.07 -4.98 -24.14
N THR A 410 -21.86 -4.27 -24.92
CA THR A 410 -21.50 -2.99 -25.52
C THR A 410 -22.40 -1.85 -24.99
N PRO A 411 -22.07 -0.58 -25.23
CA PRO A 411 -22.94 0.55 -24.91
C PRO A 411 -24.38 0.40 -25.43
N ASP A 412 -24.55 -0.10 -26.66
CA ASP A 412 -25.85 -0.24 -27.30
C ASP A 412 -26.77 -1.27 -26.60
N ASP A 413 -26.18 -2.22 -25.90
CA ASP A 413 -26.91 -3.22 -25.13
C ASP A 413 -27.51 -2.66 -23.85
N LEU A 414 -26.95 -1.55 -23.32
CA LEU A 414 -27.31 -0.96 -22.02
C LEU A 414 -27.99 0.40 -22.14
N LEU A 415 -27.60 1.26 -23.09
CA LEU A 415 -28.09 2.62 -23.20
C LEU A 415 -29.63 2.67 -23.35
N GLY A 416 -30.28 3.49 -22.53
CA GLY A 416 -31.73 3.65 -22.51
C GLY A 416 -32.51 2.51 -21.86
N LYS A 417 -31.82 1.47 -21.37
CA LYS A 417 -32.45 0.38 -20.65
C LYS A 417 -32.73 0.72 -19.20
N ASN A 418 -33.86 0.18 -18.67
CA ASN A 418 -34.14 0.17 -17.25
C ASN A 418 -33.62 -1.14 -16.65
N ILE A 419 -32.80 -1.04 -15.61
CA ILE A 419 -32.05 -2.18 -15.05
C ILE A 419 -32.12 -2.20 -13.52
N ASP A 420 -32.10 -3.40 -12.95
CA ASP A 420 -31.74 -3.66 -11.57
C ASP A 420 -30.30 -4.15 -11.54
N ILE A 421 -29.54 -3.75 -10.53
CA ILE A 421 -28.12 -4.11 -10.44
C ILE A 421 -27.77 -4.70 -9.08
N ARG A 422 -26.71 -5.51 -9.10
CA ARG A 422 -25.94 -5.92 -7.92
C ARG A 422 -24.47 -5.60 -8.14
N GLY A 423 -23.83 -5.02 -7.13
CA GLY A 423 -22.45 -4.63 -7.25
C GLY A 423 -21.80 -4.36 -5.91
N ILE A 424 -20.65 -3.75 -5.94
CA ILE A 424 -19.88 -3.32 -4.75
C ILE A 424 -19.77 -1.82 -4.80
N VAL A 425 -19.96 -1.18 -3.64
CA VAL A 425 -19.71 0.25 -3.50
C VAL A 425 -18.22 0.50 -3.66
N ASP A 426 -17.84 1.34 -4.60
CA ASP A 426 -16.48 1.62 -5.02
C ASP A 426 -16.24 3.12 -5.08
N TYR A 427 -14.97 3.52 -5.06
CA TYR A 427 -14.55 4.92 -5.21
C TYR A 427 -13.44 5.00 -6.26
N TYR A 428 -13.64 5.86 -7.25
CA TYR A 428 -12.66 6.07 -8.30
C TYR A 428 -12.69 7.52 -8.82
N ALA A 429 -11.52 8.11 -8.99
CA ALA A 429 -11.34 9.45 -9.56
C ALA A 429 -12.26 10.53 -8.93
N GLY A 430 -12.39 10.50 -7.60
CA GLY A 430 -13.19 11.50 -6.85
C GLY A 430 -14.67 11.17 -6.74
N ASN A 431 -15.16 10.04 -7.29
CA ASN A 431 -16.57 9.70 -7.34
C ASN A 431 -16.85 8.35 -6.64
N TYR A 432 -17.89 8.32 -5.81
CA TYR A 432 -18.48 7.06 -5.37
C TYR A 432 -19.31 6.48 -6.49
N GLN A 433 -19.20 5.19 -6.71
CA GLN A 433 -19.85 4.45 -7.78
C GLN A 433 -20.23 3.04 -7.32
N ILE A 434 -21.01 2.32 -8.11
CA ILE A 434 -21.26 0.90 -7.89
C ILE A 434 -20.54 0.13 -8.99
N LYS A 435 -19.64 -0.77 -8.58
CA LYS A 435 -18.88 -1.63 -9.50
C LYS A 435 -19.62 -2.95 -9.72
N VAL A 436 -19.90 -3.25 -10.98
CA VAL A 436 -20.64 -4.45 -11.43
C VAL A 436 -19.68 -5.38 -12.15
N PHE A 437 -19.53 -6.61 -11.66
CA PHE A 437 -18.50 -7.56 -12.11
C PHE A 437 -18.98 -8.57 -13.14
N SER A 438 -20.28 -8.72 -13.33
CA SER A 438 -20.82 -9.77 -14.19
C SER A 438 -22.18 -9.38 -14.76
N TYR A 439 -22.45 -9.78 -15.99
CA TYR A 439 -23.72 -9.58 -16.65
C TYR A 439 -24.92 -10.16 -15.89
N LYS A 440 -24.74 -11.29 -15.18
CA LYS A 440 -25.79 -11.87 -14.30
C LYS A 440 -26.22 -10.97 -13.15
N HIS A 441 -25.47 -9.94 -12.87
CA HIS A 441 -25.79 -8.94 -11.85
C HIS A 441 -26.55 -7.73 -12.43
N ILE A 442 -26.91 -7.77 -13.70
CA ILE A 442 -27.77 -6.80 -14.37
C ILE A 442 -29.04 -7.51 -14.79
N LEU A 443 -30.20 -7.09 -14.28
CA LEU A 443 -31.50 -7.57 -14.66
C LEU A 443 -32.21 -6.46 -15.43
N PHE A 444 -32.72 -6.79 -16.62
CA PHE A 444 -33.45 -5.84 -17.46
C PHE A 444 -34.91 -5.82 -17.05
N ASN A 445 -35.45 -4.64 -16.77
CA ASN A 445 -36.86 -4.42 -16.50
C ASN A 445 -37.58 -4.14 -17.84
N ASN A 446 -38.71 -4.77 -18.04
CA ASN A 446 -39.51 -4.62 -19.27
C ASN A 446 -40.38 -3.36 -19.22
#